data_5294fdeb20a6fa30bb543e1f9d83aa44
#
_entry.id   5294fdeb20a6fa30bb543e1f9d83aa44
#
_cell.length_a   1.000
_cell.length_b   1.000
_cell.length_c   1.000
_cell.angle_alpha   90.00
_cell.angle_beta   90.00
_cell.angle_gamma   90.00
#
_symmetry.space_group_name_H-M   'P 1'
#
loop_
_entity.id
_entity.type
_entity.pdbx_description
1 polymer ?
#
loop_
_entity_poly.entity_id
_entity_poly.type
_entity_poly.pdbx_seq_one_letter_code
_entity_poly.pdbx_strand_id
1 'polypeptide(L)'
;ENYVFQKMIRAAVGTNSVDCCARICHSPTAWGMQQTFGTGAATNSTEDIYHADLFLVIGANPTNAHPVTGAKIKQQVMKGKKLIVLDPITTELAKLADYHIKLRPGTNVAVLNMMLHFIIKSKLYNADFVRDRTEGFDNFLKEIERQDVDHLAKVAGVDKQLVKEAAIAYATAKNSMEFHGLGVTEHEQGSKTVMLIADLAMITGNIGRKGVGVNPLRGQNNVQGAADMGCQPHQGAGYFEVSDEKNQKFYSEKYGVTHPTKAGLKIPQMFDAAIKKDIKGIWIIGEDIVQTDPNSAHVVEAMNSLELLVVQEIFMSETAKLATVVLPGTTFLEKDGTFTNTERRVQRVNRA
;
A
#
# COMPACT_ATOMS: atom_id res chain seq x y z
N GLU A 1 -20.71 6.37 -2.67
CA GLU A 1 -20.71 6.61 -1.23
C GLU A 1 -19.50 7.42 -0.80
N ASN A 2 -18.25 6.94 -1.00
CA ASN A 2 -17.03 7.62 -0.58
C ASN A 2 -16.97 9.09 -1.01
N TYR A 3 -17.27 9.39 -2.29
CA TYR A 3 -17.31 10.77 -2.78
C TYR A 3 -18.38 11.63 -2.09
N VAL A 4 -19.60 11.09 -1.96
CA VAL A 4 -20.71 11.83 -1.35
C VAL A 4 -20.43 12.09 0.12
N PHE A 5 -19.92 11.09 0.84
CA PHE A 5 -19.64 11.19 2.27
C PHE A 5 -18.53 12.22 2.56
N GLN A 6 -17.37 12.10 1.89
CA GLN A 6 -16.30 13.08 2.10
C GLN A 6 -16.72 14.50 1.71
N LYS A 7 -17.53 14.66 0.64
CA LYS A 7 -18.07 15.95 0.24
C LYS A 7 -18.98 16.52 1.34
N MET A 8 -19.88 15.71 1.90
CA MET A 8 -20.77 16.13 2.98
C MET A 8 -19.97 16.58 4.21
N ILE A 9 -18.97 15.82 4.64
CA ILE A 9 -18.13 16.17 5.80
C ILE A 9 -17.39 17.50 5.54
N ARG A 10 -16.80 17.67 4.37
CA ARG A 10 -16.07 18.90 4.04
C ARG A 10 -16.98 20.11 3.86
N ALA A 11 -18.12 19.92 3.19
CA ALA A 11 -19.02 21.00 2.84
C ALA A 11 -20.00 21.38 3.96
N ALA A 12 -20.55 20.40 4.68
CA ALA A 12 -21.58 20.65 5.70
C ALA A 12 -21.01 20.72 7.12
N VAL A 13 -20.05 19.83 7.46
CA VAL A 13 -19.41 19.84 8.78
C VAL A 13 -18.23 20.83 8.82
N GLY A 14 -17.61 21.11 7.69
CA GLY A 14 -16.54 22.11 7.57
C GLY A 14 -15.17 21.62 8.02
N THR A 15 -14.87 20.31 7.88
CA THR A 15 -13.59 19.74 8.25
C THR A 15 -12.98 18.87 7.14
N ASN A 16 -11.64 18.85 7.05
CA ASN A 16 -10.89 17.92 6.22
C ASN A 16 -10.46 16.66 6.99
N SER A 17 -10.91 16.46 8.24
CA SER A 17 -10.65 15.24 9.02
C SER A 17 -11.49 14.08 8.49
N VAL A 18 -11.14 13.63 7.29
CA VAL A 18 -11.71 12.48 6.58
C VAL A 18 -10.54 11.57 6.22
N ASP A 19 -10.57 10.32 6.62
CA ASP A 19 -9.52 9.35 6.31
C ASP A 19 -10.16 7.99 5.97
N CYS A 20 -9.36 6.98 5.63
CA CYS A 20 -9.86 5.66 5.29
C CYS A 20 -8.88 4.56 5.72
N CYS A 21 -9.30 3.31 5.62
CA CYS A 21 -8.52 2.12 6.00
C CYS A 21 -7.12 2.06 5.38
N ALA A 22 -6.87 2.75 4.26
CA ALA A 22 -5.52 2.86 3.69
C ALA A 22 -4.49 3.40 4.69
N ARG A 23 -4.94 4.13 5.73
CA ARG A 23 -4.06 4.72 6.75
C ARG A 23 -3.24 3.67 7.50
N ILE A 24 -3.86 2.58 7.89
CA ILE A 24 -3.20 1.45 8.59
C ILE A 24 -2.73 0.35 7.63
N CYS A 25 -3.11 0.44 6.36
CA CYS A 25 -2.83 -0.60 5.35
C CYS A 25 -1.63 -0.19 4.47
N HIS A 26 -1.89 0.41 3.32
CA HIS A 26 -0.91 0.73 2.29
C HIS A 26 -0.52 2.23 2.21
N SER A 27 -0.76 3.05 3.24
CA SER A 27 -0.23 4.42 3.28
C SER A 27 1.29 4.47 3.18
N PRO A 28 2.07 3.57 3.84
CA PRO A 28 3.51 3.51 3.65
C PRO A 28 3.90 3.18 2.20
N THR A 29 3.16 2.28 1.53
CA THR A 29 3.34 2.00 0.09
C THR A 29 3.08 3.24 -0.76
N ALA A 30 1.92 3.88 -0.54
CA ALA A 30 1.54 5.07 -1.32
C ALA A 30 2.59 6.18 -1.17
N TRP A 31 3.07 6.42 0.05
CA TRP A 31 4.10 7.41 0.30
C TRP A 31 5.45 7.02 -0.33
N GLY A 32 5.92 5.78 -0.14
CA GLY A 32 7.20 5.32 -0.68
C GLY A 32 7.23 5.36 -2.22
N MET A 33 6.16 4.89 -2.88
CA MET A 33 6.02 4.96 -4.34
C MET A 33 5.85 6.40 -4.84
N GLN A 34 5.19 7.28 -4.08
CA GLN A 34 5.07 8.70 -4.42
C GLN A 34 6.44 9.38 -4.42
N GLN A 35 7.32 9.05 -3.47
CA GLN A 35 8.67 9.60 -3.40
C GLN A 35 9.57 9.11 -4.55
N THR A 36 9.32 7.92 -5.08
CA THR A 36 10.16 7.28 -6.10
C THR A 36 9.59 7.42 -7.52
N PHE A 37 8.30 7.13 -7.70
CA PHE A 37 7.65 7.11 -9.01
C PHE A 37 6.69 8.29 -9.25
N GLY A 38 6.43 9.11 -8.23
CA GLY A 38 5.43 10.17 -8.29
C GLY A 38 3.98 9.66 -8.24
N THR A 39 3.74 8.38 -7.95
CA THR A 39 2.41 7.77 -7.84
C THR A 39 2.41 6.66 -6.80
N GLY A 40 1.33 6.53 -6.03
CA GLY A 40 1.19 5.52 -4.97
C GLY A 40 0.41 4.26 -5.36
N ALA A 41 0.14 4.06 -6.64
CA ALA A 41 -0.65 2.93 -7.14
C ALA A 41 0.20 1.94 -7.95
N ALA A 42 -0.31 0.73 -8.17
CA ALA A 42 0.35 -0.28 -9.00
C ALA A 42 0.77 0.29 -10.37
N THR A 43 1.99 -0.02 -10.80
CA THR A 43 2.53 0.50 -12.06
C THR A 43 1.99 -0.22 -13.29
N ASN A 44 1.62 -1.49 -13.12
CA ASN A 44 1.20 -2.39 -14.19
C ASN A 44 -0.16 -3.06 -13.88
N SER A 45 -0.77 -3.64 -14.89
CA SER A 45 -2.00 -4.41 -14.75
C SER A 45 -1.71 -5.87 -14.37
N THR A 46 -2.72 -6.57 -13.84
CA THR A 46 -2.62 -8.01 -13.55
C THR A 46 -2.53 -8.88 -14.81
N GLU A 47 -2.88 -8.36 -15.98
CA GLU A 47 -2.68 -9.04 -17.25
C GLU A 47 -1.21 -9.11 -17.63
N ASP A 48 -0.36 -8.21 -17.13
CA ASP A 48 1.08 -8.23 -17.36
C ASP A 48 1.79 -9.46 -16.73
N ILE A 49 1.14 -10.15 -15.79
CA ILE A 49 1.59 -11.44 -15.23
C ILE A 49 1.90 -12.45 -16.35
N TYR A 50 1.12 -12.46 -17.43
CA TYR A 50 1.35 -13.38 -18.55
C TYR A 50 2.60 -13.07 -19.39
N HIS A 51 3.16 -11.87 -19.23
CA HIS A 51 4.36 -11.39 -19.94
C HIS A 51 5.62 -11.36 -19.08
N ALA A 52 5.49 -11.63 -17.77
CA ALA A 52 6.63 -11.73 -16.86
C ALA A 52 7.40 -13.03 -17.07
N ASP A 53 8.70 -13.00 -16.79
CA ASP A 53 9.59 -14.16 -16.81
C ASP A 53 10.01 -14.58 -15.39
N LEU A 54 9.95 -13.61 -14.46
CA LEU A 54 10.24 -13.83 -13.06
C LEU A 54 9.27 -12.99 -12.19
N PHE A 55 8.81 -13.60 -11.10
CA PHE A 55 8.02 -12.94 -10.06
C PHE A 55 8.83 -12.79 -8.78
N LEU A 56 8.74 -11.61 -8.16
CA LEU A 56 9.24 -11.35 -6.83
C LEU A 56 8.04 -11.05 -5.92
N VAL A 57 7.78 -11.90 -4.94
CA VAL A 57 6.68 -11.75 -3.98
C VAL A 57 7.25 -11.47 -2.60
N ILE A 58 6.90 -10.33 -2.00
CA ILE A 58 7.47 -9.86 -0.74
C ILE A 58 6.37 -9.61 0.30
N GLY A 59 6.44 -10.30 1.44
CA GLY A 59 5.54 -10.08 2.57
C GLY A 59 4.07 -10.16 2.17
N ALA A 60 3.73 -11.14 1.30
CA ALA A 60 2.41 -11.33 0.75
C ALA A 60 2.07 -12.80 0.54
N ASN A 61 0.83 -13.17 0.80
CA ASN A 61 0.28 -14.48 0.51
C ASN A 61 -0.90 -14.37 -0.47
N PRO A 62 -0.63 -14.10 -1.77
CA PRO A 62 -1.69 -13.82 -2.72
C PRO A 62 -2.61 -15.03 -3.00
N THR A 63 -2.16 -16.27 -2.75
CA THR A 63 -3.05 -17.44 -2.88
C THR A 63 -4.20 -17.42 -1.87
N ASN A 64 -4.01 -16.79 -0.72
CA ASN A 64 -5.04 -16.63 0.30
C ASN A 64 -5.78 -15.30 0.18
N ALA A 65 -5.03 -14.18 0.11
CA ALA A 65 -5.61 -12.85 0.19
C ALA A 65 -6.05 -12.27 -1.17
N HIS A 66 -5.46 -12.75 -2.27
CA HIS A 66 -5.74 -12.29 -3.64
C HIS A 66 -5.80 -13.50 -4.59
N PRO A 67 -6.76 -14.42 -4.41
CA PRO A 67 -6.73 -15.75 -5.04
C PRO A 67 -6.66 -15.72 -6.56
N VAL A 68 -7.28 -14.75 -7.21
CA VAL A 68 -7.21 -14.61 -8.68
C VAL A 68 -5.79 -14.26 -9.14
N THR A 69 -5.14 -13.29 -8.46
CA THR A 69 -3.75 -12.91 -8.75
C THR A 69 -2.80 -14.06 -8.40
N GLY A 70 -2.97 -14.69 -7.24
CA GLY A 70 -2.21 -15.84 -6.80
C GLY A 70 -2.30 -17.01 -7.79
N ALA A 71 -3.50 -17.32 -8.30
CA ALA A 71 -3.72 -18.35 -9.30
C ALA A 71 -3.00 -18.02 -10.63
N LYS A 72 -3.05 -16.77 -11.10
CA LYS A 72 -2.34 -16.34 -12.31
C LYS A 72 -0.82 -16.52 -12.14
N ILE A 73 -0.24 -16.05 -11.04
CA ILE A 73 1.20 -16.23 -10.74
C ILE A 73 1.54 -17.73 -10.70
N LYS A 74 0.80 -18.52 -9.93
CA LYS A 74 1.01 -19.97 -9.80
C LYS A 74 0.99 -20.67 -11.15
N GLN A 75 0.03 -20.36 -12.01
CA GLN A 75 -0.05 -20.92 -13.36
C GLN A 75 1.18 -20.60 -14.21
N GLN A 76 1.73 -19.38 -14.11
CA GLN A 76 2.94 -19.02 -14.85
C GLN A 76 4.19 -19.72 -14.30
N VAL A 77 4.31 -19.85 -12.99
CA VAL A 77 5.39 -20.62 -12.34
C VAL A 77 5.34 -22.09 -12.76
N MET A 78 4.16 -22.71 -12.79
CA MET A 78 3.98 -24.09 -13.30
C MET A 78 4.32 -24.24 -14.78
N LYS A 79 4.34 -23.16 -15.56
CA LYS A 79 4.81 -23.11 -16.96
C LYS A 79 6.32 -22.82 -17.08
N GLY A 80 7.05 -22.83 -15.96
CA GLY A 80 8.51 -22.66 -15.92
C GLY A 80 8.99 -21.22 -15.73
N LYS A 81 8.10 -20.27 -15.40
CA LYS A 81 8.52 -18.93 -14.97
C LYS A 81 9.11 -18.99 -13.57
N LYS A 82 10.11 -18.14 -13.30
CA LYS A 82 10.82 -18.13 -12.03
C LYS A 82 10.06 -17.40 -10.93
N LEU A 83 10.28 -17.83 -9.69
CA LEU A 83 9.64 -17.23 -8.51
C LEU A 83 10.64 -17.04 -7.37
N ILE A 84 10.72 -15.82 -6.87
CA ILE A 84 11.41 -15.44 -5.64
C ILE A 84 10.36 -15.08 -4.61
N VAL A 85 10.42 -15.64 -3.40
CA VAL A 85 9.54 -15.27 -2.28
C VAL A 85 10.38 -14.82 -1.10
N LEU A 86 10.11 -13.60 -0.62
CA LEU A 86 10.64 -13.04 0.63
C LEU A 86 9.52 -13.05 1.66
N ASP A 87 9.49 -14.07 2.51
CA ASP A 87 8.45 -14.21 3.53
C ASP A 87 8.95 -15.09 4.69
N PRO A 88 8.71 -14.74 5.96
CA PRO A 88 9.07 -15.58 7.10
C PRO A 88 8.29 -16.89 7.15
N ILE A 89 7.12 -16.94 6.49
CA ILE A 89 6.26 -18.13 6.44
C ILE A 89 6.45 -18.86 5.11
N THR A 90 6.40 -20.19 5.15
CA THR A 90 6.37 -21.00 3.94
C THR A 90 4.95 -21.03 3.38
N THR A 91 4.61 -19.97 2.61
CA THR A 91 3.32 -19.84 1.91
C THR A 91 3.17 -20.88 0.79
N GLU A 92 1.99 -20.96 0.17
CA GLU A 92 1.78 -21.87 -0.96
C GLU A 92 2.71 -21.52 -2.15
N LEU A 93 2.91 -20.23 -2.44
CA LEU A 93 3.86 -19.80 -3.47
C LEU A 93 5.29 -20.07 -3.05
N ALA A 94 5.65 -19.92 -1.78
CA ALA A 94 6.99 -20.21 -1.28
C ALA A 94 7.40 -21.69 -1.47
N LYS A 95 6.43 -22.62 -1.44
CA LYS A 95 6.68 -24.04 -1.75
C LYS A 95 7.03 -24.30 -3.21
N LEU A 96 6.67 -23.38 -4.10
CA LEU A 96 6.91 -23.47 -5.54
C LEU A 96 8.07 -22.57 -5.98
N ALA A 97 8.63 -21.76 -5.06
CA ALA A 97 9.64 -20.77 -5.37
C ALA A 97 11.00 -21.43 -5.72
N ASP A 98 11.66 -20.88 -6.72
CA ASP A 98 13.07 -21.18 -7.00
C ASP A 98 13.98 -20.68 -5.84
N TYR A 99 13.58 -19.53 -5.25
CA TYR A 99 14.29 -18.91 -4.13
C TYR A 99 13.29 -18.48 -3.05
N HIS A 100 13.27 -19.18 -1.92
CA HIS A 100 12.54 -18.78 -0.73
C HIS A 100 13.49 -18.20 0.31
N ILE A 101 13.50 -16.89 0.45
CA ILE A 101 14.31 -16.16 1.43
C ILE A 101 13.47 -15.96 2.69
N LYS A 102 13.70 -16.80 3.68
CA LYS A 102 12.95 -16.86 4.93
C LYS A 102 13.55 -15.90 5.96
N LEU A 103 13.27 -14.62 5.79
CA LEU A 103 13.82 -13.54 6.60
C LEU A 103 13.14 -13.43 7.99
N ARG A 104 13.84 -12.86 8.96
CA ARG A 104 13.22 -12.46 10.23
C ARG A 104 12.23 -11.31 9.99
N PRO A 105 11.06 -11.30 10.65
CA PRO A 105 10.13 -10.16 10.60
C PRO A 105 10.84 -8.83 10.91
N GLY A 106 10.52 -7.78 10.15
CA GLY A 106 11.12 -6.45 10.31
C GLY A 106 12.46 -6.23 9.61
N THR A 107 13.00 -7.22 8.87
CA THR A 107 14.32 -7.12 8.24
C THR A 107 14.30 -7.03 6.70
N ASN A 108 13.17 -6.65 6.13
CA ASN A 108 13.02 -6.47 4.67
C ASN A 108 14.08 -5.52 4.10
N VAL A 109 14.36 -4.40 4.80
CA VAL A 109 15.38 -3.42 4.39
C VAL A 109 16.75 -4.07 4.25
N ALA A 110 17.13 -4.94 5.18
CA ALA A 110 18.42 -5.63 5.14
C ALA A 110 18.54 -6.55 3.89
N VAL A 111 17.49 -7.34 3.62
CA VAL A 111 17.48 -8.25 2.46
C VAL A 111 17.51 -7.47 1.14
N LEU A 112 16.71 -6.42 1.01
CA LEU A 112 16.66 -5.59 -0.21
C LEU A 112 17.98 -4.86 -0.45
N ASN A 113 18.62 -4.33 0.60
CA ASN A 113 19.96 -3.72 0.49
C ASN A 113 21.00 -4.75 0.04
N MET A 114 20.93 -5.99 0.52
CA MET A 114 21.81 -7.07 0.03
C MET A 114 21.56 -7.37 -1.45
N MET A 115 20.31 -7.47 -1.89
CA MET A 115 19.97 -7.68 -3.30
C MET A 115 20.52 -6.56 -4.18
N LEU A 116 20.29 -5.30 -3.80
CA LEU A 116 20.82 -4.12 -4.50
C LEU A 116 22.35 -4.13 -4.54
N HIS A 117 23.00 -4.45 -3.42
CA HIS A 117 24.46 -4.55 -3.35
C HIS A 117 25.01 -5.61 -4.34
N PHE A 118 24.41 -6.80 -4.38
CA PHE A 118 24.87 -7.85 -5.30
C PHE A 118 24.65 -7.48 -6.77
N ILE A 119 23.54 -6.84 -7.11
CA ILE A 119 23.28 -6.35 -8.47
C ILE A 119 24.33 -5.31 -8.89
N ILE A 120 24.60 -4.33 -8.03
CA ILE A 120 25.61 -3.28 -8.27
C ILE A 120 27.01 -3.89 -8.42
N LYS A 121 27.46 -4.73 -7.49
CA LYS A 121 28.78 -5.37 -7.51
C LYS A 121 28.98 -6.29 -8.72
N SER A 122 27.89 -6.93 -9.18
CA SER A 122 27.91 -7.77 -10.38
C SER A 122 27.73 -6.99 -11.68
N LYS A 123 27.54 -5.64 -11.61
CA LYS A 123 27.28 -4.77 -12.76
C LYS A 123 26.08 -5.19 -13.60
N LEU A 124 25.03 -5.69 -12.93
CA LEU A 124 23.80 -6.19 -13.57
C LEU A 124 22.69 -5.12 -13.60
N TYR A 125 22.99 -3.88 -13.27
CA TYR A 125 22.04 -2.78 -13.41
C TYR A 125 21.97 -2.29 -14.86
N ASN A 126 20.81 -1.75 -15.24
CA ASN A 126 20.58 -1.19 -16.59
C ASN A 126 21.12 0.25 -16.65
N ALA A 127 22.35 0.41 -17.11
CA ALA A 127 23.03 1.70 -17.13
C ALA A 127 22.30 2.76 -17.97
N ASP A 128 21.71 2.38 -19.10
CA ASP A 128 20.97 3.31 -19.96
C ASP A 128 19.68 3.80 -19.28
N PHE A 129 18.92 2.89 -18.68
CA PHE A 129 17.71 3.25 -17.93
C PHE A 129 18.05 4.17 -16.75
N VAL A 130 19.09 3.82 -15.99
CA VAL A 130 19.55 4.62 -14.83
C VAL A 130 19.92 6.01 -15.26
N ARG A 131 20.73 6.16 -16.31
CA ARG A 131 21.18 7.46 -16.85
C ARG A 131 19.99 8.32 -17.32
N ASP A 132 19.07 7.72 -18.05
CA ASP A 132 18.04 8.46 -18.79
C ASP A 132 16.75 8.68 -18.00
N ARG A 133 16.52 7.89 -16.93
CA ARG A 133 15.21 7.80 -16.26
C ARG A 133 15.26 7.87 -14.72
N THR A 134 16.42 8.08 -14.12
CA THR A 134 16.55 8.18 -12.67
C THR A 134 17.37 9.38 -12.24
N GLU A 135 17.23 9.77 -10.97
CA GLU A 135 18.01 10.82 -10.32
C GLU A 135 18.73 10.24 -9.09
N GLY A 136 19.84 10.88 -8.68
CA GLY A 136 20.53 10.56 -7.43
C GLY A 136 21.33 9.27 -7.42
N PHE A 137 21.54 8.60 -8.57
CA PHE A 137 22.18 7.29 -8.65
C PHE A 137 23.60 7.27 -8.04
N ASP A 138 24.40 8.31 -8.20
CA ASP A 138 25.78 8.36 -7.65
C ASP A 138 25.80 8.32 -6.12
N ASN A 139 24.85 8.96 -5.46
CA ASN A 139 24.71 8.90 -4.01
C ASN A 139 24.16 7.53 -3.56
N PHE A 140 23.17 7.02 -4.27
CA PHE A 140 22.63 5.67 -4.05
C PHE A 140 23.74 4.62 -4.17
N LEU A 141 24.55 4.67 -5.23
CA LEU A 141 25.67 3.76 -5.47
C LEU A 141 26.64 3.75 -4.28
N LYS A 142 27.08 4.94 -3.81
CA LYS A 142 27.97 5.07 -2.66
C LYS A 142 27.40 4.42 -1.39
N GLU A 143 26.14 4.61 -1.12
CA GLU A 143 25.48 4.04 0.06
C GLU A 143 25.30 2.52 -0.05
N ILE A 144 24.93 2.00 -1.22
CA ILE A 144 24.81 0.56 -1.43
C ILE A 144 26.17 -0.15 -1.41
N GLU A 145 27.23 0.45 -1.94
CA GLU A 145 28.57 -0.13 -1.92
C GLU A 145 29.19 -0.23 -0.51
N ARG A 146 28.79 0.64 0.41
CA ARG A 146 29.24 0.63 1.82
C ARG A 146 28.56 -0.44 2.68
N GLN A 147 27.49 -1.09 2.18
CA GLN A 147 26.73 -2.05 2.96
C GLN A 147 27.59 -3.27 3.33
N ASP A 148 27.61 -3.58 4.61
CA ASP A 148 28.18 -4.84 5.13
C ASP A 148 27.17 -5.97 4.97
N VAL A 149 27.29 -6.71 3.87
CA VAL A 149 26.36 -7.79 3.54
C VAL A 149 26.41 -8.96 4.52
N ASP A 150 27.54 -9.19 5.19
CA ASP A 150 27.65 -10.24 6.21
C ASP A 150 26.88 -9.84 7.47
N HIS A 151 26.99 -8.57 7.87
CA HIS A 151 26.18 -8.03 8.96
C HIS A 151 24.68 -8.07 8.60
N LEU A 152 24.28 -7.62 7.41
CA LEU A 152 22.90 -7.63 6.95
C LEU A 152 22.30 -9.05 6.92
N ALA A 153 23.06 -10.04 6.44
CA ALA A 153 22.64 -11.44 6.43
C ALA A 153 22.41 -11.98 7.84
N LYS A 154 23.28 -11.63 8.79
CA LYS A 154 23.15 -11.99 10.21
C LYS A 154 21.91 -11.33 10.84
N VAL A 155 21.67 -10.05 10.57
CA VAL A 155 20.48 -9.31 11.05
C VAL A 155 19.21 -9.97 10.50
N ALA A 156 19.15 -10.21 9.20
CA ALA A 156 17.99 -10.81 8.56
C ALA A 156 17.82 -12.31 8.86
N GLY A 157 18.87 -12.99 9.30
CA GLY A 157 18.87 -14.43 9.56
C GLY A 157 18.75 -15.27 8.29
N VAL A 158 19.36 -14.81 7.20
CA VAL A 158 19.24 -15.42 5.87
C VAL A 158 20.60 -15.92 5.36
N ASP A 159 20.58 -16.88 4.46
CA ASP A 159 21.77 -17.28 3.70
C ASP A 159 22.12 -16.21 2.68
N LYS A 160 23.31 -15.63 2.83
CA LYS A 160 23.85 -14.60 1.93
C LYS A 160 23.95 -15.08 0.49
N GLN A 161 24.32 -16.35 0.27
CA GLN A 161 24.48 -16.90 -1.07
C GLN A 161 23.13 -17.05 -1.76
N LEU A 162 22.10 -17.51 -1.04
CA LEU A 162 20.73 -17.60 -1.54
C LEU A 162 20.19 -16.21 -1.97
N VAL A 163 20.44 -15.16 -1.16
CA VAL A 163 20.04 -13.78 -1.50
C VAL A 163 20.78 -13.29 -2.75
N LYS A 164 22.09 -13.60 -2.88
CA LYS A 164 22.87 -13.26 -4.07
C LYS A 164 22.33 -13.92 -5.34
N GLU A 165 22.01 -15.19 -5.29
CA GLU A 165 21.46 -15.93 -6.43
C GLU A 165 20.09 -15.40 -6.84
N ALA A 166 19.21 -15.11 -5.88
CA ALA A 166 17.92 -14.48 -6.12
C ALA A 166 18.07 -13.08 -6.75
N ALA A 167 19.01 -12.26 -6.27
CA ALA A 167 19.29 -10.94 -6.80
C ALA A 167 19.77 -10.99 -8.26
N ILE A 168 20.68 -11.92 -8.57
CA ILE A 168 21.17 -12.15 -9.93
C ILE A 168 20.03 -12.64 -10.83
N ALA A 169 19.21 -13.59 -10.36
CA ALA A 169 18.06 -14.08 -11.11
C ALA A 169 17.07 -12.95 -11.44
N TYR A 170 16.78 -12.08 -10.47
CA TYR A 170 15.90 -10.91 -10.66
C TYR A 170 16.46 -9.94 -11.71
N ALA A 171 17.74 -9.60 -11.62
CA ALA A 171 18.38 -8.63 -12.50
C ALA A 171 18.62 -9.13 -13.92
N THR A 172 18.80 -10.44 -14.10
CA THR A 172 19.09 -11.05 -15.42
C THR A 172 17.85 -11.53 -16.15
N ALA A 173 16.72 -11.66 -15.48
CA ALA A 173 15.46 -11.98 -16.15
C ALA A 173 15.05 -10.81 -17.07
N LYS A 174 14.53 -11.15 -18.25
CA LYS A 174 14.09 -10.14 -19.23
C LYS A 174 12.98 -9.25 -18.69
N ASN A 175 12.03 -9.84 -17.96
CA ASN A 175 10.88 -9.15 -17.36
C ASN A 175 10.68 -9.66 -15.93
N SER A 176 11.04 -8.84 -14.94
CA SER A 176 10.78 -9.14 -13.53
C SER A 176 9.64 -8.29 -13.01
N MET A 177 8.62 -8.94 -12.45
CA MET A 177 7.42 -8.30 -11.91
C MET A 177 7.34 -8.52 -10.40
N GLU A 178 7.19 -7.44 -9.65
CA GLU A 178 7.15 -7.47 -8.19
C GLU A 178 5.73 -7.34 -7.66
N PHE A 179 5.45 -8.06 -6.57
CA PHE A 179 4.22 -7.97 -5.78
C PHE A 179 4.55 -7.93 -4.29
N HIS A 180 4.03 -6.93 -3.58
CA HIS A 180 4.19 -6.85 -2.13
C HIS A 180 2.88 -6.65 -1.40
N GLY A 181 2.85 -7.08 -0.15
CA GLY A 181 1.70 -6.96 0.73
C GLY A 181 2.03 -6.28 2.06
N LEU A 182 1.18 -6.54 3.05
CA LEU A 182 1.24 -5.92 4.37
C LEU A 182 2.47 -6.33 5.18
N GLY A 183 3.08 -7.49 4.88
CA GLY A 183 4.37 -7.90 5.46
C GLY A 183 5.55 -7.00 5.06
N VAL A 184 5.33 -6.07 4.12
CA VAL A 184 6.25 -4.97 3.78
C VAL A 184 5.81 -3.67 4.45
N THR A 185 4.53 -3.32 4.36
CA THR A 185 4.05 -1.97 4.65
C THR A 185 3.70 -1.74 6.12
N GLU A 186 3.26 -2.77 6.84
CA GLU A 186 2.89 -2.68 8.26
C GLU A 186 4.10 -2.91 9.19
N HIS A 187 5.20 -2.25 8.86
CA HIS A 187 6.41 -2.20 9.67
C HIS A 187 6.85 -0.74 9.86
N GLU A 188 7.61 -0.47 10.92
CA GLU A 188 8.18 0.86 11.19
C GLU A 188 8.95 1.42 9.98
N GLN A 189 9.63 0.55 9.23
CA GLN A 189 10.38 0.91 8.03
C GLN A 189 9.61 0.62 6.73
N GLY A 190 8.29 0.47 6.78
CA GLY A 190 7.48 0.07 5.61
C GLY A 190 7.67 0.98 4.40
N SER A 191 7.63 2.30 4.57
CA SER A 191 7.85 3.25 3.48
C SER A 191 9.25 3.13 2.86
N LYS A 192 10.29 2.96 3.69
CA LYS A 192 11.68 2.77 3.22
C LYS A 192 11.82 1.45 2.47
N THR A 193 11.17 0.39 2.94
CA THR A 193 11.15 -0.91 2.25
C THR A 193 10.56 -0.76 0.85
N VAL A 194 9.44 -0.04 0.72
CA VAL A 194 8.80 0.22 -0.59
C VAL A 194 9.70 1.04 -1.51
N MET A 195 10.41 2.04 -0.99
CA MET A 195 11.40 2.80 -1.77
C MET A 195 12.52 1.87 -2.30
N LEU A 196 13.04 0.96 -1.48
CA LEU A 196 14.06 -0.01 -1.93
C LEU A 196 13.51 -1.00 -2.97
N ILE A 197 12.23 -1.39 -2.89
CA ILE A 197 11.57 -2.18 -3.95
C ILE A 197 11.51 -1.39 -5.25
N ALA A 198 11.16 -0.11 -5.17
CA ALA A 198 11.14 0.78 -6.33
C ALA A 198 12.55 0.98 -6.92
N ASP A 199 13.57 1.16 -6.07
CA ASP A 199 14.96 1.26 -6.48
C ASP A 199 15.42 -0.01 -7.19
N LEU A 200 15.06 -1.20 -6.66
CA LEU A 200 15.36 -2.48 -7.29
C LEU A 200 14.77 -2.58 -8.71
N ALA A 201 13.53 -2.13 -8.90
CA ALA A 201 12.88 -2.09 -10.21
C ALA A 201 13.53 -1.06 -11.14
N MET A 202 13.87 0.14 -10.63
CA MET A 202 14.51 1.19 -11.43
C MET A 202 15.91 0.82 -11.89
N ILE A 203 16.78 0.36 -10.99
CA ILE A 203 18.16 0.03 -11.40
C ILE A 203 18.24 -1.12 -12.39
N THR A 204 17.25 -2.02 -12.40
CA THR A 204 17.21 -3.14 -13.35
C THR A 204 16.35 -2.84 -14.59
N GLY A 205 15.72 -1.64 -14.68
CA GLY A 205 14.84 -1.27 -15.77
C GLY A 205 13.54 -2.07 -15.82
N ASN A 206 13.14 -2.67 -14.70
CA ASN A 206 11.90 -3.47 -14.57
C ASN A 206 10.68 -2.59 -14.25
N ILE A 207 10.53 -1.49 -14.99
CA ILE A 207 9.39 -0.57 -14.90
C ILE A 207 9.09 0.06 -16.25
N GLY A 208 7.83 0.49 -16.48
CA GLY A 208 7.42 1.25 -17.65
C GLY A 208 7.18 0.43 -18.93
N ARG A 209 7.10 -0.90 -18.84
CA ARG A 209 6.80 -1.80 -19.97
C ARG A 209 5.99 -3.01 -19.53
N LYS A 210 5.50 -3.80 -20.45
CA LYS A 210 4.72 -5.01 -20.17
C LYS A 210 5.56 -6.09 -19.46
N GLY A 211 4.93 -6.78 -18.50
CA GLY A 211 5.53 -7.92 -17.79
C GLY A 211 6.53 -7.55 -16.71
N VAL A 212 6.59 -6.27 -16.30
CA VAL A 212 7.44 -5.77 -15.23
C VAL A 212 6.61 -4.96 -14.23
N GLY A 213 7.25 -4.27 -13.29
CA GLY A 213 6.62 -3.26 -12.45
C GLY A 213 6.56 -3.61 -10.98
N VAL A 214 6.09 -2.62 -10.22
CA VAL A 214 5.88 -2.67 -8.77
C VAL A 214 4.37 -2.65 -8.50
N ASN A 215 3.87 -3.72 -7.89
CA ASN A 215 2.45 -4.01 -7.80
C ASN A 215 2.03 -4.31 -6.36
N PRO A 216 1.69 -3.29 -5.57
CA PRO A 216 1.16 -3.48 -4.23
C PRO A 216 -0.19 -4.22 -4.27
N LEU A 217 -0.33 -5.25 -3.46
CA LEU A 217 -1.55 -6.03 -3.33
C LEU A 217 -2.45 -5.41 -2.27
N ARG A 218 -3.41 -4.58 -2.69
CA ARG A 218 -4.36 -3.92 -1.81
C ARG A 218 -5.31 -4.93 -1.17
N GLY A 219 -5.53 -4.83 0.14
CA GLY A 219 -6.35 -5.79 0.91
C GLY A 219 -7.84 -5.51 0.82
N GLN A 220 -8.27 -4.33 1.26
CA GLN A 220 -9.69 -4.00 1.34
C GLN A 220 -10.30 -3.73 -0.03
N ASN A 221 -11.55 -4.17 -0.19
CA ASN A 221 -12.34 -3.89 -1.38
C ASN A 221 -12.52 -2.37 -1.57
N ASN A 222 -12.22 -1.88 -2.76
CA ASN A 222 -12.36 -0.46 -3.13
C ASN A 222 -11.51 0.52 -2.30
N VAL A 223 -10.46 0.08 -1.60
CA VAL A 223 -9.58 1.00 -0.87
C VAL A 223 -8.89 2.00 -1.81
N GLN A 224 -8.55 1.59 -3.02
CA GLN A 224 -8.05 2.48 -4.07
C GLN A 224 -9.10 3.54 -4.42
N GLY A 225 -10.34 3.13 -4.63
CA GLY A 225 -11.43 4.05 -4.96
C GLY A 225 -11.80 5.01 -3.81
N ALA A 226 -11.63 4.60 -2.56
CA ALA A 226 -11.80 5.50 -1.41
C ALA A 226 -10.78 6.65 -1.47
N ALA A 227 -9.51 6.34 -1.73
CA ALA A 227 -8.46 7.34 -1.92
C ALA A 227 -8.72 8.21 -3.17
N ASP A 228 -9.07 7.61 -4.33
CA ASP A 228 -9.41 8.32 -5.56
C ASP A 228 -10.54 9.35 -5.36
N MET A 229 -11.50 9.01 -4.50
CA MET A 229 -12.66 9.85 -4.18
C MET A 229 -12.40 10.86 -3.05
N GLY A 230 -11.18 10.93 -2.52
CA GLY A 230 -10.76 11.96 -1.57
C GLY A 230 -11.01 11.62 -0.10
N CYS A 231 -11.13 10.34 0.26
CA CYS A 231 -11.18 9.92 1.67
C CYS A 231 -9.76 9.95 2.28
N GLN A 232 -9.14 11.13 2.25
CA GLN A 232 -7.82 11.42 2.81
C GLN A 232 -7.80 12.82 3.41
N PRO A 233 -7.13 13.05 4.56
CA PRO A 233 -7.21 14.35 5.24
C PRO A 233 -6.48 15.49 4.55
N HIS A 234 -5.50 15.19 3.70
CA HIS A 234 -4.67 16.18 3.01
C HIS A 234 -5.02 16.34 1.53
N GLN A 235 -5.77 15.40 0.95
CA GLN A 235 -6.15 15.41 -0.45
C GLN A 235 -7.66 15.20 -0.62
N GLY A 236 -8.24 15.93 -1.55
CA GLY A 236 -9.63 15.74 -1.98
C GLY A 236 -9.72 14.74 -3.14
N ALA A 237 -10.90 14.63 -3.74
CA ALA A 237 -11.15 13.76 -4.88
C ALA A 237 -10.20 14.08 -6.05
N GLY A 238 -9.56 13.07 -6.63
CA GLY A 238 -8.56 13.21 -7.68
C GLY A 238 -7.16 13.57 -7.17
N TYR A 239 -6.88 13.39 -5.89
CA TYR A 239 -5.56 13.62 -5.26
C TYR A 239 -5.10 15.08 -5.21
N PHE A 240 -6.01 16.04 -5.34
CA PHE A 240 -5.67 17.45 -5.21
C PHE A 240 -5.45 17.84 -3.75
N GLU A 241 -4.31 18.43 -3.45
CA GLU A 241 -3.96 18.90 -2.09
C GLU A 241 -4.97 19.94 -1.60
N VAL A 242 -5.54 19.72 -0.41
CA VAL A 242 -6.56 20.62 0.17
C VAL A 242 -5.97 21.94 0.67
N SER A 243 -4.66 22.01 0.91
CA SER A 243 -3.94 23.20 1.35
C SER A 243 -3.53 24.14 0.21
N ASP A 244 -3.65 23.73 -1.05
CA ASP A 244 -3.35 24.52 -2.23
C ASP A 244 -4.51 25.49 -2.55
N GLU A 245 -4.26 26.77 -2.69
CA GLU A 245 -5.27 27.81 -2.89
C GLU A 245 -6.08 27.61 -4.19
N LYS A 246 -5.47 27.14 -5.26
CA LYS A 246 -6.14 26.84 -6.53
C LYS A 246 -7.14 25.70 -6.35
N ASN A 247 -6.74 24.66 -5.62
CA ASN A 247 -7.58 23.52 -5.34
C ASN A 247 -8.72 23.88 -4.38
N GLN A 248 -8.46 24.72 -3.38
CA GLN A 248 -9.51 25.25 -2.48
C GLN A 248 -10.58 26.01 -3.25
N LYS A 249 -10.18 26.88 -4.17
CA LYS A 249 -11.09 27.60 -5.04
C LYS A 249 -11.91 26.64 -5.90
N PHE A 250 -11.26 25.67 -6.53
CA PHE A 250 -11.92 24.63 -7.34
C PHE A 250 -12.98 23.86 -6.52
N TYR A 251 -12.64 23.38 -5.32
CA TYR A 251 -13.60 22.65 -4.48
C TYR A 251 -14.71 23.56 -3.97
N SER A 252 -14.41 24.81 -3.60
CA SER A 252 -15.42 25.77 -3.15
C SER A 252 -16.45 26.03 -4.24
N GLU A 253 -16.00 26.23 -5.48
CA GLU A 253 -16.90 26.40 -6.63
C GLU A 253 -17.72 25.12 -6.90
N LYS A 254 -17.10 23.94 -6.87
CA LYS A 254 -17.79 22.66 -7.14
C LYS A 254 -18.75 22.24 -6.04
N TYR A 255 -18.46 22.59 -4.79
CA TYR A 255 -19.31 22.22 -3.66
C TYR A 255 -20.32 23.30 -3.29
N GLY A 256 -20.14 24.52 -3.77
CA GLY A 256 -21.03 25.66 -3.49
C GLY A 256 -20.86 26.20 -2.07
N VAL A 257 -19.75 25.94 -1.40
CA VAL A 257 -19.44 26.39 -0.04
C VAL A 257 -17.96 26.69 0.09
N THR A 258 -17.54 27.45 1.10
CA THR A 258 -16.12 27.66 1.39
C THR A 258 -15.50 26.34 1.85
N HIS A 259 -14.51 25.86 1.10
CA HIS A 259 -13.80 24.62 1.44
C HIS A 259 -12.82 24.84 2.60
N PRO A 260 -12.68 23.90 3.55
CA PRO A 260 -11.67 23.99 4.60
C PRO A 260 -10.25 24.03 4.02
N THR A 261 -9.42 24.92 4.55
CA THR A 261 -8.12 25.26 3.95
C THR A 261 -6.91 24.48 4.51
N LYS A 262 -7.09 23.88 5.68
CA LYS A 262 -6.03 23.13 6.35
C LYS A 262 -6.24 21.63 6.16
N ALA A 263 -5.15 20.87 6.06
CA ALA A 263 -5.23 19.42 6.13
C ALA A 263 -5.90 18.96 7.43
N GLY A 264 -6.73 17.94 7.34
CA GLY A 264 -7.39 17.36 8.50
C GLY A 264 -6.51 16.41 9.30
N LEU A 265 -7.05 15.88 10.38
CA LEU A 265 -6.40 14.87 11.20
C LEU A 265 -6.40 13.51 10.50
N LYS A 266 -5.31 12.77 10.62
CA LYS A 266 -5.21 11.34 10.27
C LYS A 266 -5.86 10.49 11.35
N ILE A 267 -6.29 9.26 11.05
CA ILE A 267 -6.97 8.37 12.02
C ILE A 267 -6.27 8.32 13.39
N PRO A 268 -4.95 8.04 13.52
CA PRO A 268 -4.32 8.02 14.84
C PRO A 268 -4.37 9.37 15.56
N GLN A 269 -4.27 10.48 14.81
CA GLN A 269 -4.40 11.82 15.37
C GLN A 269 -5.85 12.14 15.82
N MET A 270 -6.86 11.57 15.16
CA MET A 270 -8.26 11.69 15.59
C MET A 270 -8.46 11.00 16.94
N PHE A 271 -7.83 9.84 17.18
CA PHE A 271 -7.88 9.16 18.49
C PHE A 271 -7.26 10.02 19.60
N ASP A 272 -6.06 10.56 19.36
CA ASP A 272 -5.40 11.46 20.31
C ASP A 272 -6.26 12.70 20.60
N ALA A 273 -6.86 13.29 19.57
CA ALA A 273 -7.72 14.46 19.70
C ALA A 273 -9.04 14.14 20.43
N ALA A 274 -9.60 12.94 20.27
CA ALA A 274 -10.77 12.49 21.02
C ALA A 274 -10.47 12.37 22.53
N ILE A 275 -9.36 11.74 22.90
CA ILE A 275 -8.93 11.64 24.32
C ILE A 275 -8.71 13.02 24.93
N LYS A 276 -8.10 13.93 24.17
CA LYS A 276 -7.90 15.34 24.58
C LYS A 276 -9.15 16.19 24.58
N LYS A 277 -10.30 15.68 24.11
CA LYS A 277 -11.56 16.43 23.90
C LYS A 277 -11.48 17.56 22.86
N ASP A 278 -10.46 17.53 21.98
CA ASP A 278 -10.31 18.50 20.89
C ASP A 278 -11.33 18.22 19.77
N ILE A 279 -11.74 16.95 19.61
CA ILE A 279 -12.87 16.55 18.77
C ILE A 279 -13.96 15.90 19.62
N LYS A 280 -15.22 16.08 19.21
CA LYS A 280 -16.39 15.65 19.96
C LYS A 280 -17.12 14.47 19.33
N GLY A 281 -16.95 14.28 18.03
CA GLY A 281 -17.66 13.24 17.30
C GLY A 281 -16.82 12.61 16.22
N ILE A 282 -17.02 11.30 16.00
CA ILE A 282 -16.49 10.55 14.86
C ILE A 282 -17.62 9.76 14.23
N TRP A 283 -17.62 9.70 12.90
CA TRP A 283 -18.51 8.84 12.13
C TRP A 283 -17.68 7.80 11.37
N ILE A 284 -17.91 6.52 11.65
CA ILE A 284 -17.20 5.37 11.09
C ILE A 284 -18.16 4.64 10.14
N ILE A 285 -17.67 4.27 8.97
CA ILE A 285 -18.45 3.54 7.97
C ILE A 285 -17.67 2.29 7.51
N GLY A 286 -18.21 1.10 7.80
CA GLY A 286 -17.72 -0.18 7.29
C GLY A 286 -16.31 -0.54 7.76
N GLU A 287 -15.97 -0.21 9.00
CA GLU A 287 -14.66 -0.52 9.58
C GLU A 287 -14.76 -0.81 11.08
N ASP A 288 -14.21 -1.93 11.54
CA ASP A 288 -14.13 -2.30 12.95
C ASP A 288 -12.77 -1.89 13.54
N ILE A 289 -12.61 -0.58 13.78
CA ILE A 289 -11.34 0.01 14.23
C ILE A 289 -10.83 -0.51 15.57
N VAL A 290 -11.69 -1.03 16.43
CA VAL A 290 -11.28 -1.66 17.70
C VAL A 290 -10.45 -2.92 17.45
N GLN A 291 -10.72 -3.63 16.35
CA GLN A 291 -9.97 -4.82 15.97
C GLN A 291 -8.84 -4.57 14.98
N THR A 292 -8.97 -3.55 14.12
CA THR A 292 -8.04 -3.35 12.99
C THR A 292 -6.92 -2.37 13.30
N ASP A 293 -7.15 -1.38 14.16
CA ASP A 293 -6.13 -0.39 14.49
C ASP A 293 -5.18 -0.89 15.59
N PRO A 294 -3.89 -0.51 15.51
CA PRO A 294 -2.93 -0.87 16.55
C PRO A 294 -3.28 -0.22 17.88
N ASN A 295 -2.95 -0.90 18.99
CA ASN A 295 -3.23 -0.47 20.35
C ASN A 295 -4.75 -0.32 20.65
N SER A 296 -5.47 -1.44 20.60
CA SER A 296 -6.92 -1.50 20.82
C SER A 296 -7.39 -0.80 22.10
N ALA A 297 -6.60 -0.84 23.18
CA ALA A 297 -6.92 -0.14 24.42
C ALA A 297 -7.00 1.38 24.23
N HIS A 298 -6.07 1.97 23.49
CA HIS A 298 -6.07 3.40 23.14
C HIS A 298 -7.26 3.75 22.23
N VAL A 299 -7.59 2.87 21.28
CA VAL A 299 -8.77 3.06 20.41
C VAL A 299 -10.06 3.07 21.23
N VAL A 300 -10.24 2.11 22.14
CA VAL A 300 -11.40 2.04 23.03
C VAL A 300 -11.49 3.27 23.94
N GLU A 301 -10.39 3.73 24.50
CA GLU A 301 -10.31 4.97 25.30
C GLU A 301 -10.76 6.19 24.46
N ALA A 302 -10.25 6.29 23.24
CA ALA A 302 -10.62 7.37 22.31
C ALA A 302 -12.12 7.36 21.99
N MET A 303 -12.70 6.19 21.66
CA MET A 303 -14.13 6.06 21.34
C MET A 303 -15.01 6.41 22.56
N ASN A 304 -14.66 5.94 23.76
CA ASN A 304 -15.39 6.27 24.98
C ASN A 304 -15.23 7.75 25.40
N SER A 305 -14.27 8.45 24.85
CA SER A 305 -14.03 9.87 25.12
C SER A 305 -14.92 10.81 24.30
N LEU A 306 -15.58 10.31 23.27
CA LEU A 306 -16.41 11.12 22.36
C LEU A 306 -17.79 11.43 22.95
N GLU A 307 -18.33 12.59 22.60
CA GLU A 307 -19.75 12.96 22.87
C GLU A 307 -20.69 12.25 21.88
N LEU A 308 -20.22 11.97 20.65
CA LEU A 308 -20.99 11.32 19.60
C LEU A 308 -20.10 10.36 18.80
N LEU A 309 -20.42 9.08 18.86
CA LEU A 309 -19.86 8.06 17.99
C LEU A 309 -20.97 7.47 17.12
N VAL A 310 -20.93 7.74 15.83
CA VAL A 310 -21.83 7.13 14.84
C VAL A 310 -21.08 6.01 14.12
N VAL A 311 -21.64 4.82 14.12
CA VAL A 311 -21.08 3.66 13.40
C VAL A 311 -22.13 3.16 12.41
N GLN A 312 -21.75 3.13 11.14
CA GLN A 312 -22.56 2.55 10.07
C GLN A 312 -21.91 1.27 9.62
N GLU A 313 -22.56 0.13 9.91
CA GLU A 313 -21.96 -1.20 9.74
C GLU A 313 -23.03 -2.23 9.35
N ILE A 314 -22.61 -3.30 8.69
CA ILE A 314 -23.48 -4.43 8.32
C ILE A 314 -23.62 -5.46 9.45
N PHE A 315 -22.67 -5.49 10.38
CA PHE A 315 -22.67 -6.36 11.55
C PHE A 315 -22.51 -5.54 12.84
N MET A 316 -22.95 -6.10 13.97
CA MET A 316 -22.68 -5.52 15.29
C MET A 316 -21.22 -5.83 15.70
N SER A 317 -20.28 -5.05 15.14
CA SER A 317 -18.84 -5.15 15.40
C SER A 317 -18.48 -4.68 16.82
N GLU A 318 -17.23 -4.91 17.26
CA GLU A 318 -16.76 -4.41 18.56
C GLU A 318 -16.80 -2.87 18.61
N THR A 319 -16.49 -2.21 17.50
CA THR A 319 -16.65 -0.75 17.37
C THR A 319 -18.12 -0.31 17.48
N ALA A 320 -19.03 -1.03 16.81
CA ALA A 320 -20.45 -0.71 16.84
C ALA A 320 -21.06 -0.85 18.25
N LYS A 321 -20.54 -1.74 19.10
CA LYS A 321 -20.97 -1.89 20.51
C LYS A 321 -20.65 -0.65 21.37
N LEU A 322 -19.68 0.16 20.98
CA LEU A 322 -19.30 1.41 21.67
C LEU A 322 -20.08 2.62 21.16
N ALA A 323 -20.81 2.48 20.05
CA ALA A 323 -21.44 3.61 19.35
C ALA A 323 -22.56 4.26 20.14
N THR A 324 -22.66 5.60 20.05
CA THR A 324 -23.83 6.36 20.49
C THR A 324 -25.02 6.09 19.56
N VAL A 325 -24.75 5.97 18.26
CA VAL A 325 -25.74 5.67 17.22
C VAL A 325 -25.18 4.62 16.26
N VAL A 326 -25.95 3.55 16.05
CA VAL A 326 -25.65 2.53 15.04
C VAL A 326 -26.62 2.69 13.87
N LEU A 327 -26.08 2.83 12.67
CA LEU A 327 -26.85 2.85 11.42
C LEU A 327 -26.60 1.57 10.64
N PRO A 328 -27.63 0.88 10.13
CA PRO A 328 -27.44 -0.32 9.32
C PRO A 328 -26.79 0.08 7.98
N GLY A 329 -25.71 -0.58 7.63
CA GLY A 329 -25.07 -0.51 6.33
C GLY A 329 -25.66 -1.48 5.33
N THR A 330 -25.42 -1.25 4.04
CA THR A 330 -25.76 -2.18 2.96
C THR A 330 -24.51 -2.85 2.41
N THR A 331 -24.65 -4.11 1.99
CA THR A 331 -23.58 -4.83 1.30
C THR A 331 -23.42 -4.30 -0.15
N PHE A 332 -22.35 -4.71 -0.82
CA PHE A 332 -22.14 -4.38 -2.24
C PHE A 332 -23.18 -5.01 -3.16
N LEU A 333 -23.88 -6.07 -2.72
CA LEU A 333 -24.96 -6.70 -3.47
C LEU A 333 -26.26 -5.89 -3.48
N GLU A 334 -26.41 -4.96 -2.55
CA GLU A 334 -27.62 -4.16 -2.34
C GLU A 334 -27.53 -2.76 -2.94
N LYS A 335 -26.45 -2.43 -3.64
CA LYS A 335 -26.22 -1.07 -4.15
C LYS A 335 -25.54 -1.06 -5.52
N ASP A 336 -25.73 0.07 -6.22
CA ASP A 336 -25.05 0.37 -7.49
C ASP A 336 -23.89 1.34 -7.22
N GLY A 337 -22.81 1.22 -8.00
CA GLY A 337 -21.68 2.12 -7.89
C GLY A 337 -20.49 1.69 -8.74
N THR A 338 -19.30 2.10 -8.31
CA THR A 338 -18.02 1.72 -8.92
C THR A 338 -17.03 1.34 -7.85
N PHE A 339 -16.17 0.36 -8.15
CA PHE A 339 -15.01 0.01 -7.36
C PHE A 339 -13.76 0.17 -8.22
N THR A 340 -12.69 0.70 -7.62
CA THR A 340 -11.36 0.71 -8.24
C THR A 340 -10.54 -0.41 -7.61
N ASN A 341 -10.07 -1.35 -8.44
CA ASN A 341 -9.26 -2.47 -7.98
C ASN A 341 -7.77 -2.11 -7.82
N THR A 342 -6.95 -3.06 -7.37
CA THR A 342 -5.51 -2.88 -7.09
C THR A 342 -4.70 -2.45 -8.32
N GLU A 343 -5.13 -2.80 -9.55
CA GLU A 343 -4.50 -2.40 -10.81
C GLU A 343 -5.05 -1.08 -11.38
N ARG A 344 -5.79 -0.29 -10.60
CA ARG A 344 -6.41 0.99 -10.97
C ARG A 344 -7.56 0.87 -11.98
N ARG A 345 -8.14 -0.29 -12.15
CA ARG A 345 -9.29 -0.48 -13.02
C ARG A 345 -10.57 -0.11 -12.28
N VAL A 346 -11.31 0.86 -12.80
CA VAL A 346 -12.64 1.21 -12.33
C VAL A 346 -13.66 0.23 -12.91
N GLN A 347 -14.42 -0.42 -12.05
CA GLN A 347 -15.37 -1.47 -12.41
C GLN A 347 -16.76 -1.09 -11.92
N ARG A 348 -17.77 -1.32 -12.75
CA ARG A 348 -19.17 -1.14 -12.39
C ARG A 348 -19.59 -2.22 -11.39
N VAL A 349 -20.29 -1.80 -10.34
CA VAL A 349 -20.97 -2.67 -9.39
C VAL A 349 -22.47 -2.46 -9.59
N ASN A 350 -23.19 -3.54 -9.84
CA ASN A 350 -24.64 -3.53 -10.01
C ASN A 350 -25.25 -4.26 -8.83
N ARG A 351 -26.36 -3.75 -8.35
CA ARG A 351 -27.19 -4.43 -7.36
C ARG A 351 -27.66 -5.78 -7.92
N ALA A 352 -27.59 -6.83 -7.08
CA ALA A 352 -28.07 -8.17 -7.40
C ALA A 352 -29.57 -8.32 -7.19
#